data_842fc190ba419b49b29088352ff0d81a
#
_entry.id   842fc190ba419b49b29088352ff0d81a
#
_cell.length_a   1.000
_cell.length_b   1.000
_cell.length_c   1.000
_cell.angle_alpha   90.00
_cell.angle_beta   90.00
_cell.angle_gamma   90.00
#
_symmetry.space_group_name_H-M   'P 1'
#
loop_
_entity.id
_entity.type
_entity.pdbx_description
1 polymer ?
#
loop_
_entity_poly.entity_id
_entity_poly.type
_entity_poly.pdbx_seq_one_letter_code
_entity_poly.pdbx_strand_id
1 'polypeptide(L)'
;ENFITKHCNIVYQGVETETYIAVSDVQKCKVKKIEWAGKEVYLGLDLAMTTDNCSDSMVGVGDNGKIIAESVAFIPADRIDEKNKLEHIDYRRFIKAGKCFACGNRTVDYEFIEKYIMQIQERYGVKVIMIGFDRYNCLSTAQKLESAGYQTVEVNQMSSVLHGATKLLEESILNLNFEYEQNDLLEINFGNARCSYSANMNRYVNKKKSNGKVDMVVSMIIAIYLLQQNIFLGEEAFGVQIG
;
A
#
# COMPACT_ATOMS: atom_id res chain seq x y z
N GLU A 1 -8.41 -5.53 30.91
CA GLU A 1 -9.58 -5.67 30.03
C GLU A 1 -10.25 -7.03 30.20
N ASN A 2 -9.53 -8.13 30.07
CA ASN A 2 -10.04 -9.49 30.29
C ASN A 2 -10.58 -9.73 31.69
N PHE A 3 -10.03 -9.08 32.72
CA PHE A 3 -10.50 -9.19 34.11
C PHE A 3 -11.87 -8.55 34.29
N ILE A 4 -12.06 -7.32 33.77
CA ILE A 4 -13.33 -6.58 33.86
C ILE A 4 -14.45 -7.34 33.13
N THR A 5 -14.17 -7.80 31.89
CA THR A 5 -15.16 -8.55 31.11
C THR A 5 -15.59 -9.85 31.77
N LYS A 6 -14.64 -10.62 32.31
CA LYS A 6 -14.93 -11.93 32.92
C LYS A 6 -15.55 -11.85 34.32
N HIS A 7 -15.24 -10.81 35.11
CA HIS A 7 -15.67 -10.71 36.49
C HIS A 7 -16.83 -9.73 36.72
N CYS A 8 -16.97 -8.72 35.81
CA CYS A 8 -18.04 -7.74 35.95
C CYS A 8 -19.19 -7.95 34.95
N ASN A 9 -19.14 -8.99 34.13
CA ASN A 9 -20.15 -9.32 33.10
C ASN A 9 -20.49 -8.15 32.17
N ILE A 10 -19.50 -7.28 31.94
CA ILE A 10 -19.63 -6.15 31.02
C ILE A 10 -19.24 -6.63 29.62
N VAL A 11 -20.17 -6.52 28.68
CA VAL A 11 -19.89 -6.83 27.28
C VAL A 11 -18.87 -5.82 26.75
N TYR A 12 -17.65 -6.27 26.48
CA TYR A 12 -16.64 -5.43 25.83
C TYR A 12 -17.02 -5.22 24.36
N GLN A 13 -17.52 -4.04 24.03
CA GLN A 13 -17.87 -3.64 22.65
C GLN A 13 -16.71 -2.96 21.92
N GLY A 14 -15.52 -3.02 22.46
CA GLY A 14 -14.34 -2.49 21.78
C GLY A 14 -13.96 -3.37 20.59
N VAL A 15 -13.92 -2.82 19.40
CA VAL A 15 -13.25 -3.47 18.27
C VAL A 15 -11.78 -3.57 18.64
N GLU A 16 -11.30 -4.77 18.95
CA GLU A 16 -9.89 -4.98 19.28
C GLU A 16 -9.05 -4.53 18.08
N THR A 17 -8.17 -3.59 18.34
CA THR A 17 -7.16 -3.19 17.37
C THR A 17 -5.82 -3.73 17.81
N GLU A 18 -5.09 -4.30 16.89
CA GLU A 18 -3.74 -4.79 17.12
C GLU A 18 -2.74 -4.13 16.18
N THR A 19 -1.49 -4.10 16.57
CA THR A 19 -0.41 -3.70 15.68
C THR A 19 -0.42 -4.61 14.45
N TYR A 20 -0.33 -4.03 13.26
CA TYR A 20 -0.31 -4.81 12.02
C TYR A 20 0.94 -5.70 11.99
N ILE A 21 2.11 -5.08 12.11
CA ILE A 21 3.40 -5.75 12.13
C ILE A 21 4.42 -4.92 12.90
N ALA A 22 5.38 -5.54 13.55
CA ALA A 22 6.47 -4.80 14.19
C ALA A 22 7.41 -4.21 13.13
N VAL A 23 7.79 -2.94 13.31
CA VAL A 23 8.73 -2.24 12.40
C VAL A 23 10.07 -2.97 12.32
N SER A 24 10.50 -3.59 13.42
CA SER A 24 11.72 -4.40 13.45
C SER A 24 11.69 -5.60 12.49
N ASP A 25 10.51 -6.17 12.24
CA ASP A 25 10.37 -7.28 11.28
C ASP A 25 10.36 -6.76 9.84
N VAL A 26 9.70 -5.63 9.58
CA VAL A 26 9.78 -4.93 8.29
C VAL A 26 11.24 -4.60 7.96
N GLN A 27 12.00 -4.05 8.91
CA GLN A 27 13.40 -3.65 8.72
C GLN A 27 14.34 -4.81 8.36
N LYS A 28 14.02 -6.04 8.77
CA LYS A 28 14.78 -7.25 8.36
C LYS A 28 14.65 -7.55 6.86
N CYS A 29 13.61 -7.04 6.21
CA CYS A 29 13.34 -7.22 4.78
C CYS A 29 14.02 -6.16 3.91
N LYS A 30 14.74 -5.22 4.53
CA LYS A 30 15.42 -4.13 3.82
C LYS A 30 16.62 -4.64 3.04
N VAL A 31 16.69 -4.27 1.77
CA VAL A 31 17.82 -4.58 0.89
C VAL A 31 18.50 -3.32 0.40
N LYS A 32 19.72 -3.45 -0.09
CA LYS A 32 20.51 -2.32 -0.60
C LYS A 32 19.98 -1.81 -1.93
N LYS A 33 19.56 -2.73 -2.80
CA LYS A 33 19.06 -2.43 -4.15
C LYS A 33 18.15 -3.55 -4.64
N ILE A 34 17.10 -3.17 -5.38
CA ILE A 34 16.21 -4.09 -6.09
C ILE A 34 16.47 -3.95 -7.59
N GLU A 35 16.62 -5.09 -8.27
CA GLU A 35 16.72 -5.13 -9.72
C GLU A 35 15.33 -5.21 -10.35
N TRP A 36 14.83 -4.05 -10.76
CA TRP A 36 13.49 -3.91 -11.33
C TRP A 36 13.42 -4.24 -12.82
N ALA A 37 14.52 -4.05 -13.57
CA ALA A 37 14.52 -4.15 -15.02
C ALA A 37 13.97 -5.50 -15.52
N GLY A 38 13.02 -5.42 -16.46
CA GLY A 38 12.36 -6.59 -17.05
C GLY A 38 11.28 -7.24 -16.19
N LYS A 39 10.98 -6.72 -14.99
CA LYS A 39 9.95 -7.28 -14.11
C LYS A 39 8.54 -6.85 -14.54
N GLU A 40 7.59 -7.75 -14.34
CA GLU A 40 6.16 -7.43 -14.36
C GLU A 40 5.76 -6.95 -12.97
N VAL A 41 5.02 -5.82 -12.94
CA VAL A 41 4.64 -5.16 -11.69
C VAL A 41 3.17 -4.78 -11.66
N TYR A 42 2.67 -4.67 -10.45
CA TYR A 42 1.32 -4.22 -10.12
C TYR A 42 1.41 -2.94 -9.31
N LEU A 43 0.59 -1.96 -9.63
CA LEU A 43 0.51 -0.71 -8.89
C LEU A 43 -0.75 -0.66 -8.04
N GLY A 44 -0.64 -0.12 -6.84
CA GLY A 44 -1.77 0.14 -5.97
C GLY A 44 -1.83 1.63 -5.62
N LEU A 45 -2.97 2.26 -5.88
CA LEU A 45 -3.19 3.68 -5.61
C LEU A 45 -4.12 3.86 -4.43
N ASP A 46 -3.70 4.68 -3.48
CA ASP A 46 -4.53 5.21 -2.41
C ASP A 46 -4.56 6.72 -2.52
N LEU A 47 -5.61 7.25 -3.15
CA LEU A 47 -5.76 8.67 -3.44
C LEU A 47 -6.78 9.31 -2.49
N ALA A 48 -6.40 10.38 -1.82
CA ALA A 48 -7.25 11.17 -0.94
C ALA A 48 -7.92 12.32 -1.68
N MET A 49 -9.13 12.70 -1.25
CA MET A 49 -9.95 13.72 -1.97
C MET A 49 -9.36 15.13 -1.98
N THR A 50 -8.62 15.57 -0.95
CA THR A 50 -8.29 17.00 -0.85
C THR A 50 -6.91 17.28 -0.23
N THR A 51 -6.81 17.18 1.08
CA THR A 51 -5.66 17.69 1.84
C THR A 51 -4.82 16.60 2.47
N ASP A 52 -5.24 15.37 2.28
CA ASP A 52 -4.57 14.20 2.85
C ASP A 52 -3.44 13.68 1.95
N ASN A 53 -2.67 12.73 2.44
CA ASN A 53 -1.62 12.10 1.66
C ASN A 53 -2.25 11.18 0.61
N CYS A 54 -1.62 11.14 -0.56
CA CYS A 54 -1.85 10.09 -1.54
C CYS A 54 -0.62 9.18 -1.58
N SER A 55 -0.79 7.97 -2.06
CA SER A 55 0.31 7.00 -2.19
C SER A 55 0.15 6.14 -3.44
N ASP A 56 1.30 5.81 -4.04
CA ASP A 56 1.45 4.76 -5.03
C ASP A 56 2.45 3.73 -4.53
N SER A 57 2.11 2.47 -4.65
CA SER A 57 2.99 1.35 -4.34
C SER A 57 3.11 0.42 -5.54
N MET A 58 4.34 0.10 -5.92
CA MET A 58 4.68 -0.85 -6.96
C MET A 58 5.15 -2.16 -6.33
N VAL A 59 4.59 -3.27 -6.78
CA VAL A 59 4.90 -4.62 -6.29
C VAL A 59 5.16 -5.55 -7.46
N GLY A 60 6.15 -6.41 -7.33
CA GLY A 60 6.48 -7.46 -8.29
C GLY A 60 7.09 -8.67 -7.61
N VAL A 61 7.60 -9.62 -8.41
CA VAL A 61 8.33 -10.78 -7.91
C VAL A 61 9.79 -10.70 -8.39
N GLY A 62 10.71 -10.75 -7.45
CA GLY A 62 12.15 -10.78 -7.71
C GLY A 62 12.63 -12.11 -8.29
N ASP A 63 13.86 -12.15 -8.81
CA ASP A 63 14.46 -13.40 -9.36
C ASP A 63 14.62 -14.49 -8.31
N ASN A 64 14.67 -14.11 -7.04
CA ASN A 64 14.73 -15.02 -5.89
C ASN A 64 13.33 -15.51 -5.44
N GLY A 65 12.27 -15.18 -6.17
CA GLY A 65 10.89 -15.56 -5.85
C GLY A 65 10.25 -14.75 -4.73
N LYS A 66 10.94 -13.75 -4.17
CA LYS A 66 10.38 -12.89 -3.11
C LYS A 66 9.55 -11.76 -3.70
N ILE A 67 8.59 -11.28 -2.92
CA ILE A 67 7.87 -10.06 -3.24
C ILE A 67 8.82 -8.88 -3.08
N ILE A 68 8.95 -8.08 -4.12
CA ILE A 68 9.71 -6.83 -4.13
C ILE A 68 8.76 -5.64 -4.19
N ALA A 69 9.06 -4.58 -3.44
CA ALA A 69 8.17 -3.43 -3.36
C ALA A 69 8.91 -2.09 -3.34
N GLU A 70 8.30 -1.09 -3.98
CA GLU A 70 8.63 0.33 -3.84
C GLU A 70 7.35 1.08 -3.52
N SER A 71 7.44 2.12 -2.70
CA SER A 71 6.28 2.93 -2.34
C SER A 71 6.67 4.40 -2.20
N VAL A 72 5.81 5.29 -2.65
CA VAL A 72 5.99 6.73 -2.55
C VAL A 72 4.72 7.42 -2.04
N ALA A 73 4.90 8.54 -1.39
CA ALA A 73 3.80 9.40 -0.96
C ALA A 73 3.76 10.70 -1.77
N PHE A 74 2.57 11.27 -1.91
CA PHE A 74 2.33 12.58 -2.52
C PHE A 74 1.60 13.46 -1.52
N ILE A 75 2.07 14.69 -1.32
CA ILE A 75 1.50 15.62 -0.34
C ILE A 75 1.33 17.01 -0.94
N PRO A 76 0.32 17.79 -0.52
CA PRO A 76 0.15 19.18 -0.95
C PRO A 76 1.34 20.02 -0.50
N ALA A 77 1.94 20.77 -1.42
CA ALA A 77 3.16 21.56 -1.17
C ALA A 77 2.98 22.60 -0.05
N ASP A 78 1.84 23.31 -0.03
CA ASP A 78 1.56 24.37 0.95
C ASP A 78 1.30 23.85 2.37
N ARG A 79 1.11 22.53 2.52
CA ARG A 79 0.77 21.90 3.80
C ARG A 79 1.92 21.17 4.48
N ILE A 80 3.09 21.19 3.90
CA ILE A 80 4.27 20.45 4.43
C ILE A 80 4.57 20.85 5.88
N ASP A 81 4.60 22.15 6.18
CA ASP A 81 4.93 22.64 7.54
C ASP A 81 3.85 22.30 8.57
N GLU A 82 2.58 22.38 8.16
CA GLU A 82 1.47 21.96 9.00
C GLU A 82 1.53 20.46 9.29
N LYS A 83 1.73 19.65 8.25
CA LYS A 83 1.85 18.19 8.37
C LYS A 83 3.05 17.77 9.21
N ASN A 84 4.20 18.40 9.03
CA ASN A 84 5.37 18.14 9.86
C ASN A 84 5.08 18.31 11.35
N LYS A 85 4.30 19.35 11.72
CA LYS A 85 3.92 19.63 13.11
C LYS A 85 2.87 18.65 13.63
N LEU A 86 1.83 18.38 12.84
CA LEU A 86 0.70 17.53 13.26
C LEU A 86 1.08 16.05 13.33
N GLU A 87 1.85 15.59 12.38
CA GLU A 87 2.19 14.18 12.22
C GLU A 87 3.55 13.82 12.83
N HIS A 88 4.31 14.83 13.31
CA HIS A 88 5.67 14.67 13.84
C HIS A 88 6.63 13.98 12.86
N ILE A 89 6.47 14.28 11.56
CA ILE A 89 7.25 13.71 10.46
C ILE A 89 7.94 14.84 9.71
N ASP A 90 9.25 14.74 9.46
CA ASP A 90 9.96 15.67 8.58
C ASP A 90 9.80 15.24 7.11
N TYR A 91 8.72 15.66 6.48
CA TYR A 91 8.45 15.36 5.06
C TYR A 91 9.50 15.92 4.10
N ARG A 92 10.19 17.03 4.44
CA ARG A 92 11.26 17.59 3.60
C ARG A 92 12.43 16.61 3.43
N ARG A 93 12.76 15.86 4.50
CA ARG A 93 13.76 14.79 4.43
C ARG A 93 13.37 13.72 3.42
N PHE A 94 12.11 13.29 3.41
CA PHE A 94 11.61 12.25 2.52
C PHE A 94 11.46 12.75 1.08
N ILE A 95 11.11 14.02 0.87
CA ILE A 95 11.10 14.67 -0.45
C ILE A 95 12.53 14.68 -1.02
N LYS A 96 13.53 15.05 -0.24
CA LYS A 96 14.94 15.04 -0.66
C LYS A 96 15.41 13.61 -1.00
N ALA A 97 14.90 12.60 -0.30
CA ALA A 97 15.21 11.19 -0.55
C ALA A 97 14.41 10.57 -1.72
N GLY A 98 13.49 11.30 -2.35
CA GLY A 98 12.65 10.78 -3.44
C GLY A 98 11.59 9.77 -3.00
N LYS A 99 11.26 9.72 -1.71
CA LYS A 99 10.24 8.82 -1.14
C LYS A 99 8.91 9.54 -0.86
N CYS A 100 8.90 10.85 -1.04
CA CYS A 100 7.71 11.70 -0.98
C CYS A 100 7.82 12.79 -2.04
N PHE A 101 6.70 13.18 -2.61
CA PHE A 101 6.63 14.25 -3.62
C PHE A 101 5.68 15.34 -3.14
N ALA A 102 6.18 16.57 -3.10
CA ALA A 102 5.33 17.74 -2.93
C ALA A 102 4.69 18.08 -4.28
N CYS A 103 3.37 18.04 -4.38
CA CYS A 103 2.65 18.31 -5.61
C CYS A 103 1.34 19.05 -5.36
N GLY A 104 0.97 19.92 -6.31
CA GLY A 104 -0.14 20.85 -6.11
C GLY A 104 0.16 21.91 -5.04
N ASN A 105 -0.85 22.65 -4.66
CA ASN A 105 -0.73 23.71 -3.66
C ASN A 105 -1.41 23.27 -2.36
N ARG A 106 -2.67 23.65 -2.16
CA ARG A 106 -3.47 23.28 -0.97
C ARG A 106 -4.00 21.85 -1.02
N THR A 107 -4.17 21.33 -2.23
CA THR A 107 -4.62 19.96 -2.52
C THR A 107 -3.58 19.26 -3.37
N VAL A 108 -3.55 17.94 -3.31
CA VAL A 108 -2.68 17.12 -4.18
C VAL A 108 -3.07 17.33 -5.64
N ASP A 109 -2.08 17.45 -6.50
CA ASP A 109 -2.25 17.53 -7.95
C ASP A 109 -2.26 16.11 -8.55
N TYR A 110 -3.43 15.67 -8.97
CA TYR A 110 -3.59 14.34 -9.58
C TYR A 110 -2.90 14.22 -10.94
N GLU A 111 -2.78 15.30 -11.70
CA GLU A 111 -2.05 15.29 -12.97
C GLU A 111 -0.57 14.98 -12.75
N PHE A 112 0.01 15.48 -11.64
CA PHE A 112 1.37 15.13 -11.26
C PHE A 112 1.49 13.61 -10.94
N ILE A 113 0.54 13.04 -10.20
CA ILE A 113 0.53 11.60 -9.88
C ILE A 113 0.38 10.78 -11.16
N GLU A 114 -0.53 11.16 -12.05
CA GLU A 114 -0.75 10.50 -13.34
C GLU A 114 0.53 10.47 -14.17
N LYS A 115 1.22 11.61 -14.28
CA LYS A 115 2.52 11.71 -14.97
C LYS A 115 3.60 10.85 -14.30
N TYR A 116 3.64 10.81 -12.97
CA TYR A 116 4.57 9.95 -12.24
C TYR A 116 4.34 8.48 -12.58
N ILE A 117 3.09 8.02 -12.55
CA ILE A 117 2.72 6.63 -12.89
C ILE A 117 3.10 6.29 -14.33
N MET A 118 2.81 7.18 -15.29
CA MET A 118 3.14 6.98 -16.71
C MET A 118 4.65 6.85 -16.96
N GLN A 119 5.49 7.39 -16.06
CA GLN A 119 6.95 7.30 -16.16
C GLN A 119 7.55 6.06 -15.49
N ILE A 120 6.78 5.31 -14.72
CA ILE A 120 7.28 4.15 -13.94
C ILE A 120 7.93 3.12 -14.85
N GLN A 121 7.30 2.76 -15.98
CA GLN A 121 7.83 1.76 -16.88
C GLN A 121 9.21 2.15 -17.43
N GLU A 122 9.39 3.40 -17.85
CA GLU A 122 10.67 3.90 -18.35
C GLU A 122 11.70 4.04 -17.21
N ARG A 123 11.30 4.59 -16.07
CA ARG A 123 12.17 4.86 -14.93
C ARG A 123 12.80 3.59 -14.34
N TYR A 124 12.01 2.52 -14.21
CA TYR A 124 12.43 1.28 -13.58
C TYR A 124 12.71 0.16 -14.59
N GLY A 125 12.42 0.35 -15.86
CA GLY A 125 12.53 -0.69 -16.90
C GLY A 125 11.56 -1.85 -16.68
N VAL A 126 10.39 -1.59 -16.10
CA VAL A 126 9.36 -2.59 -15.75
C VAL A 126 8.21 -2.59 -16.75
N LYS A 127 7.41 -3.64 -16.71
CA LYS A 127 6.11 -3.71 -17.39
C LYS A 127 5.00 -3.63 -16.34
N VAL A 128 4.21 -2.57 -16.36
CA VAL A 128 3.03 -2.44 -15.51
C VAL A 128 1.92 -3.31 -16.09
N ILE A 129 1.51 -4.33 -15.35
CA ILE A 129 0.45 -5.27 -15.74
C ILE A 129 -0.92 -4.70 -15.42
N MET A 130 -1.08 -4.14 -14.22
CA MET A 130 -2.37 -3.67 -13.74
C MET A 130 -2.20 -2.60 -12.67
N ILE A 131 -3.15 -1.67 -12.59
CA ILE A 131 -3.19 -0.58 -11.61
C ILE A 131 -4.50 -0.72 -10.82
N GLY A 132 -4.39 -0.98 -9.51
CA GLY A 132 -5.52 -1.03 -8.59
C GLY A 132 -5.78 0.30 -7.90
N PHE A 133 -7.04 0.66 -7.73
CA PHE A 133 -7.44 1.90 -7.08
C PHE A 133 -8.74 1.76 -6.30
N ASP A 134 -8.96 2.63 -5.32
CA ASP A 134 -10.25 2.75 -4.63
C ASP A 134 -11.20 3.66 -5.41
N ARG A 135 -12.44 3.23 -5.57
CA ARG A 135 -13.48 3.88 -6.37
C ARG A 135 -13.68 5.37 -6.07
N TYR A 136 -13.66 5.75 -4.79
CA TYR A 136 -14.21 7.03 -4.37
C TYR A 136 -13.46 8.26 -4.90
N ASN A 137 -12.16 8.15 -5.21
CA ASN A 137 -11.35 9.32 -5.54
C ASN A 137 -10.56 9.19 -6.85
N CYS A 138 -10.61 8.04 -7.52
CA CYS A 138 -9.68 7.69 -8.59
C CYS A 138 -10.32 7.56 -9.97
N LEU A 139 -11.64 7.72 -10.14
CA LEU A 139 -12.31 7.41 -11.41
C LEU A 139 -11.74 8.23 -12.59
N SER A 140 -11.54 9.53 -12.40
CA SER A 140 -10.97 10.40 -13.45
C SER A 140 -9.51 10.02 -13.78
N THR A 141 -8.70 9.74 -12.75
CA THR A 141 -7.31 9.28 -12.90
C THR A 141 -7.26 7.92 -13.60
N ALA A 142 -8.13 6.98 -13.21
CA ALA A 142 -8.22 5.68 -13.86
C ALA A 142 -8.54 5.79 -15.36
N GLN A 143 -9.54 6.61 -15.74
CA GLN A 143 -9.89 6.84 -17.14
C GLN A 143 -8.74 7.44 -17.97
N LYS A 144 -7.94 8.34 -17.38
CA LYS A 144 -6.77 8.90 -18.05
C LYS A 144 -5.66 7.85 -18.23
N LEU A 145 -5.42 7.03 -17.22
CA LEU A 145 -4.45 5.92 -17.30
C LEU A 145 -4.89 4.87 -18.32
N GLU A 146 -6.18 4.53 -18.39
CA GLU A 146 -6.75 3.65 -19.43
C GLU A 146 -6.56 4.24 -20.83
N SER A 147 -6.80 5.55 -20.97
CA SER A 147 -6.58 6.26 -22.24
C SER A 147 -5.10 6.28 -22.66
N ALA A 148 -4.18 6.16 -21.69
CA ALA A 148 -2.75 6.01 -21.91
C ALA A 148 -2.31 4.54 -22.13
N GLY A 149 -3.25 3.58 -22.14
CA GLY A 149 -3.01 2.17 -22.44
C GLY A 149 -2.74 1.28 -21.22
N TYR A 150 -2.94 1.76 -20.01
CA TYR A 150 -2.82 0.95 -18.80
C TYR A 150 -4.13 0.19 -18.51
N GLN A 151 -4.01 -1.00 -17.96
CA GLN A 151 -5.15 -1.72 -17.43
C GLN A 151 -5.40 -1.28 -15.99
N THR A 152 -6.60 -0.80 -15.69
CA THR A 152 -7.00 -0.37 -14.36
C THR A 152 -8.07 -1.28 -13.75
N VAL A 153 -8.09 -1.42 -12.43
CA VAL A 153 -9.05 -2.25 -11.69
C VAL A 153 -9.49 -1.53 -10.43
N GLU A 154 -10.80 -1.41 -10.28
CA GLU A 154 -11.40 -0.97 -9.03
C GLU A 154 -11.24 -2.05 -7.96
N VAL A 155 -10.55 -1.74 -6.87
CA VAL A 155 -10.35 -2.63 -5.73
C VAL A 155 -11.18 -2.13 -4.56
N ASN A 156 -12.22 -2.89 -4.22
CA ASN A 156 -13.05 -2.55 -3.08
C ASN A 156 -12.27 -2.72 -1.77
N GLN A 157 -12.20 -1.67 -0.94
CA GLN A 157 -11.50 -1.69 0.35
C GLN A 157 -12.26 -2.42 1.47
N MET A 158 -13.24 -3.26 1.15
CA MET A 158 -13.90 -4.12 2.13
C MET A 158 -12.92 -5.12 2.75
N SER A 159 -13.11 -5.38 4.03
CA SER A 159 -12.28 -6.37 4.77
C SER A 159 -12.30 -7.77 4.14
N SER A 160 -13.41 -8.19 3.54
CA SER A 160 -13.53 -9.47 2.84
C SER A 160 -12.67 -9.56 1.57
N VAL A 161 -12.42 -8.43 0.91
CA VAL A 161 -11.61 -8.34 -0.32
C VAL A 161 -10.12 -8.28 0.02
N LEU A 162 -9.74 -7.41 0.95
CA LEU A 162 -8.34 -7.14 1.26
C LEU A 162 -7.73 -8.06 2.33
N HIS A 163 -8.52 -8.91 2.99
CA HIS A 163 -8.03 -9.82 4.03
C HIS A 163 -6.87 -10.70 3.54
N GLY A 164 -7.04 -11.34 2.38
CA GLY A 164 -6.03 -12.22 1.81
C GLY A 164 -4.71 -11.48 1.52
N ALA A 165 -4.78 -10.32 0.89
CA ALA A 165 -3.60 -9.51 0.58
C ALA A 165 -2.94 -8.93 1.84
N THR A 166 -3.73 -8.51 2.84
CA THR A 166 -3.24 -8.05 4.15
C THR A 166 -2.44 -9.16 4.84
N LYS A 167 -2.98 -10.38 4.84
CA LYS A 167 -2.33 -11.56 5.42
C LYS A 167 -1.07 -11.95 4.62
N LEU A 168 -1.14 -11.97 3.29
CA LEU A 168 0.00 -12.31 2.44
C LEU A 168 1.18 -11.36 2.66
N LEU A 169 0.94 -10.05 2.74
CA LEU A 169 1.99 -9.07 3.03
C LEU A 169 2.64 -9.34 4.39
N GLU A 170 1.84 -9.56 5.43
CA GLU A 170 2.34 -9.86 6.77
C GLU A 170 3.18 -11.14 6.80
N GLU A 171 2.66 -12.23 6.25
CA GLU A 171 3.37 -13.52 6.20
C GLU A 171 4.66 -13.42 5.37
N SER A 172 4.64 -12.67 4.27
CA SER A 172 5.83 -12.45 3.45
C SER A 172 6.92 -11.69 4.21
N ILE A 173 6.55 -10.68 5.01
CA ILE A 173 7.50 -9.96 5.86
C ILE A 173 8.04 -10.89 6.97
N LEU A 174 7.18 -11.58 7.69
CA LEU A 174 7.57 -12.45 8.81
C LEU A 174 8.47 -13.60 8.37
N ASN A 175 8.25 -14.13 7.16
CA ASN A 175 9.02 -15.23 6.59
C ASN A 175 10.23 -14.74 5.75
N LEU A 176 10.53 -13.44 5.74
CA LEU A 176 11.61 -12.81 4.96
C LEU A 176 11.50 -13.07 3.44
N ASN A 177 10.26 -13.20 2.96
CA ASN A 177 9.89 -13.34 1.54
C ASN A 177 9.43 -12.00 0.92
N PHE A 178 9.79 -10.91 1.56
CA PHE A 178 9.52 -9.52 1.14
C PHE A 178 10.82 -8.74 1.10
N GLU A 179 11.00 -7.86 0.11
CA GLU A 179 12.17 -6.99 0.00
C GLU A 179 11.75 -5.57 -0.41
N TYR A 180 12.39 -4.57 0.19
CA TYR A 180 12.23 -3.16 -0.17
C TYR A 180 13.56 -2.42 0.06
N GLU A 181 13.77 -1.33 -0.70
CA GLU A 181 14.92 -0.44 -0.49
C GLU A 181 14.66 0.54 0.65
N GLN A 182 15.72 1.21 1.13
CA GLN A 182 15.64 2.20 2.21
C GLN A 182 14.48 3.19 2.01
N ASN A 183 13.48 3.11 2.89
CA ASN A 183 12.31 3.98 2.89
C ASN A 183 11.75 4.15 4.31
N ASP A 184 12.36 5.08 5.07
CA ASP A 184 11.95 5.32 6.46
C ASP A 184 10.49 5.81 6.55
N LEU A 185 9.95 6.48 5.51
CA LEU A 185 8.55 6.89 5.50
C LEU A 185 7.60 5.69 5.42
N LEU A 186 7.95 4.68 4.64
CA LEU A 186 7.22 3.41 4.58
C LEU A 186 7.29 2.69 5.94
N GLU A 187 8.45 2.67 6.59
CA GLU A 187 8.61 2.07 7.92
C GLU A 187 7.73 2.78 8.97
N ILE A 188 7.62 4.11 8.91
CA ILE A 188 6.69 4.89 9.75
C ILE A 188 5.23 4.49 9.48
N ASN A 189 4.83 4.34 8.19
CA ASN A 189 3.50 3.90 7.83
C ASN A 189 3.18 2.49 8.39
N PHE A 190 4.11 1.56 8.32
CA PHE A 190 3.97 0.24 8.97
C PHE A 190 3.83 0.36 10.49
N GLY A 191 4.64 1.18 11.14
CA GLY A 191 4.58 1.42 12.59
C GLY A 191 3.24 2.02 13.04
N ASN A 192 2.63 2.84 12.21
CA ASN A 192 1.31 3.42 12.46
C ASN A 192 0.18 2.42 12.27
N ALA A 193 0.35 1.43 11.40
CA ALA A 193 -0.72 0.55 10.96
C ALA A 193 -1.30 -0.28 12.09
N ARG A 194 -2.63 -0.22 12.23
CA ARG A 194 -3.41 -1.02 13.15
C ARG A 194 -4.44 -1.83 12.39
N CYS A 195 -4.56 -3.08 12.75
CA CYS A 195 -5.58 -3.98 12.22
C CYS A 195 -6.82 -4.04 13.10
N SER A 196 -7.93 -4.27 12.44
CA SER A 196 -9.22 -4.64 13.05
C SER A 196 -9.73 -5.92 12.40
N TYR A 197 -10.64 -6.59 13.09
CA TYR A 197 -11.36 -7.73 12.55
C TYR A 197 -12.79 -7.33 12.21
N SER A 198 -13.29 -7.79 11.08
CA SER A 198 -14.72 -7.71 10.76
C SER A 198 -15.52 -8.75 11.56
N ALA A 199 -16.85 -8.68 11.48
CA ALA A 199 -17.73 -9.69 12.10
C ALA A 199 -17.43 -11.12 11.62
N ASN A 200 -16.92 -11.27 10.39
CA ASN A 200 -16.52 -12.55 9.80
C ASN A 200 -15.04 -12.89 10.03
N MET A 201 -14.40 -12.26 11.01
CA MET A 201 -12.98 -12.45 11.35
C MET A 201 -11.99 -12.10 10.23
N ASN A 202 -12.41 -11.32 9.24
CA ASN A 202 -11.49 -10.81 8.23
C ASN A 202 -10.64 -9.69 8.82
N ARG A 203 -9.34 -9.91 8.88
CA ARG A 203 -8.34 -8.94 9.36
C ARG A 203 -8.01 -7.94 8.25
N TYR A 204 -7.96 -6.67 8.57
CA TYR A 204 -7.64 -5.60 7.62
C TYR A 204 -6.99 -4.40 8.32
N VAL A 205 -6.18 -3.64 7.59
CA VAL A 205 -5.60 -2.39 8.10
C VAL A 205 -6.71 -1.33 8.20
N ASN A 206 -6.92 -0.83 9.41
CA ASN A 206 -7.98 0.15 9.70
C ASN A 206 -7.39 1.55 9.79
N LYS A 207 -7.55 2.37 8.72
CA LYS A 207 -7.04 3.75 8.67
C LYS A 207 -7.49 4.59 9.86
N LYS A 208 -8.78 4.48 10.26
CA LYS A 208 -9.35 5.30 11.34
C LYS A 208 -8.80 4.95 12.73
N LYS A 209 -8.32 3.73 12.91
CA LYS A 209 -7.79 3.23 14.18
C LYS A 209 -6.27 3.17 14.20
N SER A 210 -5.62 3.47 13.10
CA SER A 210 -4.17 3.58 13.00
C SER A 210 -3.65 4.83 13.71
N ASN A 211 -2.41 4.78 14.17
CA ASN A 211 -1.83 5.83 15.01
C ASN A 211 -1.34 7.06 14.19
N GLY A 212 -1.47 7.03 12.88
CA GLY A 212 -1.04 8.06 11.95
C GLY A 212 -1.28 7.62 10.52
N LYS A 213 -0.53 8.19 9.58
CA LYS A 213 -0.66 7.88 8.15
C LYS A 213 -0.25 6.45 7.85
N VAL A 214 -1.05 5.77 7.04
CA VAL A 214 -0.87 4.38 6.60
C VAL A 214 -1.12 4.20 5.10
N ASP A 215 -1.19 5.30 4.37
CA ASP A 215 -1.58 5.32 2.95
C ASP A 215 -0.64 4.45 2.12
N MET A 216 0.67 4.46 2.40
CA MET A 216 1.66 3.61 1.71
C MET A 216 1.45 2.11 2.00
N VAL A 217 1.00 1.74 3.18
CA VAL A 217 0.67 0.34 3.50
C VAL A 217 -0.62 -0.07 2.79
N VAL A 218 -1.62 0.81 2.73
CA VAL A 218 -2.89 0.53 2.06
C VAL A 218 -2.69 0.39 0.55
N SER A 219 -1.96 1.31 -0.08
CA SER A 219 -1.64 1.21 -1.51
C SER A 219 -0.84 -0.07 -1.83
N MET A 220 0.08 -0.46 -0.94
CA MET A 220 0.84 -1.72 -1.08
C MET A 220 -0.06 -2.96 -0.98
N ILE A 221 -1.01 -2.98 -0.05
CA ILE A 221 -2.00 -4.06 0.06
C ILE A 221 -2.85 -4.17 -1.21
N ILE A 222 -3.23 -3.03 -1.81
CA ILE A 222 -3.95 -3.02 -3.10
C ILE A 222 -3.08 -3.64 -4.21
N ALA A 223 -1.80 -3.26 -4.32
CA ALA A 223 -0.89 -3.84 -5.31
C ALA A 223 -0.68 -5.36 -5.09
N ILE A 224 -0.52 -5.79 -3.84
CA ILE A 224 -0.41 -7.23 -3.49
C ILE A 224 -1.70 -7.98 -3.80
N TYR A 225 -2.86 -7.36 -3.61
CA TYR A 225 -4.12 -7.96 -4.02
C TYR A 225 -4.15 -8.29 -5.52
N LEU A 226 -3.70 -7.37 -6.37
CA LEU A 226 -3.61 -7.60 -7.80
C LEU A 226 -2.59 -8.70 -8.16
N LEU A 227 -1.42 -8.67 -7.55
CA LEU A 227 -0.41 -9.71 -7.71
C LEU A 227 -0.97 -11.09 -7.34
N GLN A 228 -1.66 -11.20 -6.19
CA GLN A 228 -2.27 -12.43 -5.71
C GLN A 228 -3.33 -12.96 -6.69
N GLN A 229 -4.23 -12.08 -7.18
CA GLN A 229 -5.26 -12.48 -8.14
C GLN A 229 -4.66 -13.00 -9.45
N ASN A 230 -3.60 -12.37 -9.94
CA ASN A 230 -2.97 -12.79 -11.19
C ASN A 230 -2.24 -14.13 -11.08
N ILE A 231 -1.62 -14.42 -9.94
CA ILE A 231 -1.01 -15.73 -9.68
C ILE A 231 -2.08 -16.83 -9.69
N PHE A 232 -3.21 -16.64 -9.00
CA PHE A 232 -4.29 -17.64 -8.97
C PHE A 232 -4.92 -17.86 -10.35
N LEU A 233 -5.17 -16.78 -11.11
CA LEU A 233 -5.70 -16.92 -12.48
C LEU A 233 -4.71 -17.62 -13.42
N GLY A 234 -3.40 -17.41 -13.22
CA GLY A 234 -2.35 -18.12 -13.96
C GLY A 234 -2.34 -19.62 -13.67
N GLU A 235 -2.48 -20.02 -12.41
CA GLU A 235 -2.54 -21.43 -12.00
C GLU A 235 -3.80 -22.15 -12.53
N GLU A 236 -4.96 -21.50 -12.52
CA GLU A 236 -6.19 -22.04 -13.10
C GLU A 236 -6.06 -22.25 -14.63
N ALA A 237 -5.40 -21.34 -15.34
CA ALA A 237 -5.16 -21.48 -16.78
C ALA A 237 -4.22 -22.65 -17.12
N PHE A 238 -3.29 -23.00 -16.23
CA PHE A 238 -2.41 -24.17 -16.39
C PHE A 238 -3.07 -25.48 -15.92
N GLY A 239 -3.98 -25.43 -14.95
CA GLY A 239 -4.69 -26.61 -14.41
C GLY A 239 -5.71 -27.24 -15.36
N VAL A 240 -6.14 -26.55 -16.39
CA VAL A 240 -7.13 -27.02 -17.39
C VAL A 240 -6.46 -27.84 -18.53
N GLN A 241 -5.12 -27.99 -18.57
CA GLN A 241 -4.43 -28.78 -19.62
C GLN A 241 -4.01 -30.19 -19.19
N ILE A 242 -4.45 -30.68 -18.03
CA ILE A 242 -4.21 -32.07 -17.62
C ILE A 242 -5.54 -32.72 -17.21
N GLY A 243 -6.33 -33.02 -18.21
CA GLY A 243 -7.57 -33.77 -18.07
C GLY A 243 -7.92 -34.44 -19.39
#